data_d367397c42e6ec928dca8611993eb152
#
_entry.id   d367397c42e6ec928dca8611993eb152
#
_cell.length_a   1.000
_cell.length_b   1.000
_cell.length_c   1.000
_cell.angle_alpha   90.00
_cell.angle_beta   90.00
_cell.angle_gamma   90.00
#
_symmetry.space_group_name_H-M   'P 1'
#
loop_
_entity.id
_entity.type
_entity.pdbx_description
1 polymer ?
#
loop_
_entity_poly.entity_id
_entity_poly.type
_entity_poly.pdbx_seq_one_letter_code
_entity_poly.pdbx_strand_id
1 'polypeptide(L)'
;MERMTNPSSQALAAARAAGHALVEALIAQGITTAFGVPGESYLAVLDGFFEHAGEIRFVSCRHENGAAFMAEAQGKLSGRPGICFVTRGPGASNAAIGLHTAFQDSTPMILFIGQVASDQRDREAFQEVDYRQMFGPGTLGFAKWVGEVHDADRLPEYVARAFHVAMQGRPGPVVIVLPEDMLRSATNAPVLPRIEPALAAPDPAALRDLRAMLLAAERPFVIAGGSGWNARACEALERFAASWQLPVGCAFRFQDVFDNRHANYAGDVGIGINPKLAARIGEADLIVAIGARLGEMTTGGYELLKAPRPKQKLVHVHAGAEELGRVYAGDLLVNASMACAAPALAALEMPASVNWAAWSAAAHADYEANLVPSPVAPLDMAEVVKTIDRHVPADTIFTNGAGNFSGWLHRFHRYAGLRHSGRTQLAPTSGAMGYGVPAAVAAALLEPHRQVINIAGDGDFLMTGQELATAIAHGASKLVVIVVDNGTYGTIRMHQEREYPGRVSGSDLGNPDFAALARAYGWFAGERVSTTGGFEPALKAALGAGRPALIHLKLDADVITSRTTLTRIRQAAGAGA
;
A
#
# COMPACT_ATOMS: atom_id res chain seq x y z
N MET A 1 -39.95 -14.82 -45.88
CA MET A 1 -38.48 -14.68 -45.94
C MET A 1 -38.13 -13.22 -45.71
N GLU A 2 -38.23 -12.78 -44.46
CA GLU A 2 -37.88 -11.44 -44.05
C GLU A 2 -36.38 -11.35 -43.83
N ARG A 3 -35.75 -10.41 -44.52
CA ARG A 3 -34.33 -10.10 -44.32
C ARG A 3 -34.16 -9.44 -42.94
N MET A 4 -33.51 -10.15 -42.03
CA MET A 4 -33.00 -9.55 -40.79
C MET A 4 -31.95 -8.47 -41.18
N THR A 5 -32.30 -7.24 -40.97
CA THR A 5 -31.38 -6.11 -41.04
C THR A 5 -30.46 -6.20 -39.84
N ASN A 6 -29.16 -6.32 -40.10
CA ASN A 6 -28.09 -6.30 -39.12
C ASN A 6 -27.96 -4.89 -38.56
N PRO A 7 -28.16 -4.63 -37.23
CA PRO A 7 -27.92 -3.33 -36.66
C PRO A 7 -26.50 -3.31 -36.09
N SER A 8 -25.61 -2.65 -36.74
CA SER A 8 -24.50 -1.85 -36.14
C SER A 8 -23.38 -1.67 -37.16
N SER A 9 -23.49 -0.65 -37.98
CA SER A 9 -22.30 0.09 -38.43
C SER A 9 -21.78 0.88 -37.24
N GLN A 10 -20.98 0.28 -36.37
CA GLN A 10 -20.05 1.08 -35.58
C GLN A 10 -19.17 1.80 -36.61
N ALA A 11 -19.22 3.14 -36.60
CA ALA A 11 -18.32 3.92 -37.41
C ALA A 11 -16.89 3.46 -37.10
N LEU A 12 -16.18 2.95 -38.13
CA LEU A 12 -14.76 2.61 -38.00
C LEU A 12 -14.06 3.88 -37.50
N ALA A 13 -13.41 3.77 -36.33
CA ALA A 13 -12.59 4.86 -35.81
C ALA A 13 -11.55 5.27 -36.86
N ALA A 14 -11.19 6.55 -36.93
CA ALA A 14 -10.12 7.00 -37.80
C ALA A 14 -8.82 6.25 -37.45
N ALA A 15 -8.00 5.94 -38.45
CA ALA A 15 -6.71 5.30 -38.24
C ALA A 15 -5.80 6.21 -37.42
N ARG A 16 -5.21 5.67 -36.35
CA ARG A 16 -4.26 6.36 -35.47
C ARG A 16 -3.13 5.44 -35.06
N ALA A 17 -2.01 5.96 -34.57
CA ALA A 17 -0.93 5.17 -34.04
C ALA A 17 -1.41 4.35 -32.82
N ALA A 18 -0.91 3.12 -32.66
CA ALA A 18 -1.25 2.26 -31.52
C ALA A 18 -0.88 2.90 -30.16
N GLY A 19 0.18 3.74 -30.11
CA GLY A 19 0.51 4.51 -28.93
C GLY A 19 -0.61 5.48 -28.50
N HIS A 20 -1.28 6.14 -29.44
CA HIS A 20 -2.45 6.98 -29.18
C HIS A 20 -3.65 6.14 -28.73
N ALA A 21 -3.89 5.01 -29.42
CA ALA A 21 -4.98 4.08 -29.04
C ALA A 21 -4.78 3.54 -27.61
N LEU A 22 -3.55 3.36 -27.15
CA LEU A 22 -3.25 3.00 -25.77
C LEU A 22 -3.71 4.09 -24.78
N VAL A 23 -3.37 5.36 -25.06
CA VAL A 23 -3.75 6.48 -24.19
C VAL A 23 -5.28 6.64 -24.14
N GLU A 24 -5.97 6.57 -25.29
CA GLU A 24 -7.43 6.55 -25.37
C GLU A 24 -8.03 5.39 -24.55
N ALA A 25 -7.44 4.20 -24.64
CA ALA A 25 -7.87 3.04 -23.85
C ALA A 25 -7.71 3.28 -22.33
N LEU A 26 -6.63 3.93 -21.88
CA LEU A 26 -6.45 4.31 -20.48
C LEU A 26 -7.49 5.33 -20.02
N ILE A 27 -7.78 6.34 -20.83
CA ILE A 27 -8.84 7.34 -20.56
C ILE A 27 -10.19 6.65 -20.40
N ALA A 28 -10.52 5.74 -21.31
CA ALA A 28 -11.78 4.97 -21.25
C ALA A 28 -11.87 4.09 -19.98
N GLN A 29 -10.75 3.65 -19.44
CA GLN A 29 -10.70 2.97 -18.14
C GLN A 29 -10.81 3.93 -16.95
N GLY A 30 -10.91 5.24 -17.18
CA GLY A 30 -11.04 6.27 -16.14
C GLY A 30 -9.70 6.67 -15.50
N ILE A 31 -8.59 6.45 -16.20
CA ILE A 31 -7.27 6.89 -15.75
C ILE A 31 -7.07 8.37 -16.13
N THR A 32 -6.72 9.18 -15.16
CA THR A 32 -6.42 10.62 -15.33
C THR A 32 -4.94 10.95 -15.09
N THR A 33 -4.16 10.00 -14.58
CA THR A 33 -2.75 10.22 -14.26
C THR A 33 -1.97 8.93 -14.46
N ALA A 34 -0.82 9.03 -15.13
CA ALA A 34 0.18 7.99 -15.26
C ALA A 34 1.53 8.51 -14.80
N PHE A 35 2.36 7.65 -14.22
CA PHE A 35 3.69 7.98 -13.73
C PHE A 35 4.74 7.30 -14.61
N GLY A 36 5.92 7.89 -14.76
CA GLY A 36 6.97 7.25 -15.54
C GLY A 36 8.23 8.08 -15.67
N VAL A 37 9.26 7.46 -16.23
CA VAL A 37 10.46 8.15 -16.74
C VAL A 37 10.42 8.04 -18.26
N PRO A 38 10.40 9.16 -19.00
CA PRO A 38 10.35 9.16 -20.47
C PRO A 38 11.43 8.29 -21.10
N GLY A 39 11.07 7.52 -22.12
CA GLY A 39 12.01 6.66 -22.84
C GLY A 39 11.70 6.59 -24.33
N GLU A 40 12.76 6.41 -25.14
CA GLU A 40 12.65 6.35 -26.61
C GLU A 40 11.79 5.19 -27.12
N SER A 41 11.72 4.08 -26.36
CA SER A 41 11.00 2.88 -26.76
C SER A 41 9.47 3.01 -26.72
N TYR A 42 8.92 4.15 -26.25
CA TYR A 42 7.48 4.41 -26.25
C TYR A 42 7.11 5.84 -26.61
N LEU A 43 7.87 6.46 -27.54
CA LEU A 43 7.62 7.84 -28.00
C LEU A 43 6.19 8.04 -28.54
N ALA A 44 5.64 7.06 -29.25
CA ALA A 44 4.26 7.15 -29.77
C ALA A 44 3.21 7.20 -28.64
N VAL A 45 3.50 6.67 -27.45
CA VAL A 45 2.64 6.83 -26.28
C VAL A 45 2.79 8.23 -25.68
N LEU A 46 4.01 8.77 -25.61
CA LEU A 46 4.24 10.14 -25.14
C LEU A 46 3.55 11.17 -26.05
N ASP A 47 3.55 10.93 -27.36
CA ASP A 47 2.80 11.74 -28.33
C ASP A 47 1.28 11.64 -28.08
N GLY A 48 0.75 10.45 -27.78
CA GLY A 48 -0.63 10.28 -27.35
C GLY A 48 -0.98 11.02 -26.06
N PHE A 49 -0.09 11.06 -25.06
CA PHE A 49 -0.27 11.88 -23.85
C PHE A 49 -0.29 13.38 -24.17
N PHE A 50 0.52 13.84 -25.14
CA PHE A 50 0.49 15.23 -25.58
C PHE A 50 -0.86 15.59 -26.22
N GLU A 51 -1.39 14.75 -27.10
CA GLU A 51 -2.68 14.95 -27.75
C GLU A 51 -3.85 15.01 -26.74
N HIS A 52 -3.78 14.19 -25.69
CA HIS A 52 -4.80 14.08 -24.65
C HIS A 52 -4.46 14.78 -23.33
N ALA A 53 -3.59 15.82 -23.36
CA ALA A 53 -3.09 16.50 -22.16
C ALA A 53 -4.22 17.12 -21.28
N GLY A 54 -5.40 17.36 -21.83
CA GLY A 54 -6.58 17.83 -21.10
C GLY A 54 -7.36 16.76 -20.34
N GLU A 55 -7.12 15.47 -20.64
CA GLU A 55 -7.88 14.34 -20.12
C GLU A 55 -7.04 13.44 -19.23
N ILE A 56 -5.77 13.25 -19.57
CA ILE A 56 -4.82 12.41 -18.83
C ILE A 56 -3.46 13.09 -18.71
N ARG A 57 -2.88 13.06 -17.53
CA ARG A 57 -1.58 13.66 -17.24
C ARG A 57 -0.49 12.58 -17.14
N PHE A 58 0.65 12.82 -17.81
CA PHE A 58 1.88 12.07 -17.58
C PHE A 58 2.75 12.80 -16.56
N VAL A 59 3.05 12.16 -15.42
CA VAL A 59 3.93 12.69 -14.37
C VAL A 59 5.32 12.15 -14.57
N SER A 60 6.23 13.02 -15.05
CA SER A 60 7.65 12.68 -15.23
C SER A 60 8.37 12.60 -13.89
N CYS A 61 8.73 11.39 -13.48
CA CYS A 61 9.48 11.10 -12.26
C CYS A 61 11.00 11.23 -12.49
N ARG A 62 11.77 11.15 -11.43
CA ARG A 62 13.24 11.25 -11.49
C ARG A 62 13.92 9.89 -11.55
N HIS A 63 13.21 8.86 -11.12
CA HIS A 63 13.69 7.47 -11.17
C HIS A 63 12.51 6.51 -11.29
N GLU A 64 12.68 5.37 -11.95
CA GLU A 64 11.59 4.43 -12.22
C GLU A 64 11.10 3.72 -10.95
N ASN A 65 11.94 3.56 -9.92
CA ASN A 65 11.46 3.07 -8.63
C ASN A 65 10.45 4.03 -8.00
N GLY A 66 10.72 5.34 -8.07
CA GLY A 66 9.80 6.39 -7.62
C GLY A 66 8.49 6.37 -8.42
N ALA A 67 8.57 6.27 -9.75
CA ALA A 67 7.40 6.16 -10.63
C ALA A 67 6.54 4.93 -10.30
N ALA A 68 7.18 3.78 -10.10
CA ALA A 68 6.49 2.53 -9.77
C ALA A 68 5.84 2.56 -8.37
N PHE A 69 6.49 3.17 -7.37
CA PHE A 69 5.89 3.42 -6.06
C PHE A 69 4.73 4.42 -6.12
N MET A 70 4.81 5.46 -6.97
CA MET A 70 3.70 6.39 -7.20
C MET A 70 2.49 5.68 -7.81
N ALA A 71 2.71 4.81 -8.79
CA ALA A 71 1.66 4.01 -9.40
C ALA A 71 1.06 3.00 -8.40
N GLU A 72 1.87 2.38 -7.56
CA GLU A 72 1.37 1.51 -6.49
C GLU A 72 0.48 2.29 -5.52
N ALA A 73 0.92 3.48 -5.08
CA ALA A 73 0.12 4.35 -4.22
C ALA A 73 -1.20 4.78 -4.87
N GLN A 74 -1.20 5.07 -6.19
CA GLN A 74 -2.42 5.31 -6.96
C GLN A 74 -3.37 4.12 -6.90
N GLY A 75 -2.84 2.91 -7.06
CA GLY A 75 -3.63 1.68 -6.97
C GLY A 75 -4.27 1.48 -5.59
N LYS A 76 -3.54 1.76 -4.51
CA LYS A 76 -4.07 1.74 -3.14
C LYS A 76 -5.16 2.77 -2.89
N LEU A 77 -4.94 4.02 -3.34
CA LEU A 77 -5.89 5.11 -3.14
C LEU A 77 -7.20 4.88 -3.89
N SER A 78 -7.11 4.45 -5.14
CA SER A 78 -8.28 4.37 -6.04
C SER A 78 -8.97 3.00 -6.03
N GLY A 79 -8.29 1.92 -5.62
CA GLY A 79 -8.73 0.54 -5.83
C GLY A 79 -8.73 0.11 -7.30
N ARG A 80 -8.22 0.94 -8.21
CA ARG A 80 -8.05 0.66 -9.64
C ARG A 80 -6.56 0.63 -10.00
N PRO A 81 -6.16 0.00 -11.12
CA PRO A 81 -4.75 -0.10 -11.44
C PRO A 81 -4.06 1.26 -11.52
N GLY A 82 -3.00 1.44 -10.73
CA GLY A 82 -2.08 2.54 -10.93
C GLY A 82 -1.20 2.28 -12.15
N ILE A 83 -0.88 3.34 -12.89
CA ILE A 83 -0.26 3.25 -14.21
C ILE A 83 1.18 3.76 -14.16
N CYS A 84 2.12 2.88 -14.57
CA CYS A 84 3.54 3.22 -14.68
C CYS A 84 4.06 2.91 -16.08
N PHE A 85 4.85 3.83 -16.66
CA PHE A 85 5.55 3.65 -17.93
C PHE A 85 7.06 3.72 -17.73
N VAL A 86 7.77 2.76 -18.31
CA VAL A 86 9.24 2.73 -18.26
C VAL A 86 9.81 2.28 -19.60
N THR A 87 11.07 2.66 -19.85
CA THR A 87 11.81 2.15 -20.99
C THR A 87 12.25 0.70 -20.79
N ARG A 88 12.92 0.13 -21.79
CA ARG A 88 13.49 -1.22 -21.85
C ARG A 88 14.30 -1.59 -20.59
N GLY A 89 15.15 -2.56 -20.66
CA GLY A 89 15.92 -3.21 -19.59
C GLY A 89 16.25 -2.37 -18.37
N PRO A 90 16.98 -1.23 -18.47
CA PRO A 90 17.31 -0.40 -17.32
C PRO A 90 16.07 0.15 -16.58
N GLY A 91 15.09 0.70 -17.33
CA GLY A 91 13.88 1.24 -16.74
C GLY A 91 13.02 0.16 -16.07
N ALA A 92 12.84 -0.98 -16.74
CA ALA A 92 12.11 -2.12 -16.18
C ALA A 92 12.78 -2.68 -14.91
N SER A 93 14.12 -2.78 -14.91
CA SER A 93 14.89 -3.25 -13.76
C SER A 93 14.75 -2.32 -12.56
N ASN A 94 14.79 -1.01 -12.78
CA ASN A 94 14.61 -0.01 -11.73
C ASN A 94 13.17 -0.02 -11.17
N ALA A 95 12.15 -0.28 -11.99
CA ALA A 95 10.75 -0.35 -11.58
C ALA A 95 10.39 -1.64 -10.81
N ALA A 96 11.23 -2.66 -10.84
CA ALA A 96 10.95 -3.98 -10.27
C ALA A 96 10.54 -3.94 -8.79
N ILE A 97 11.15 -3.05 -7.99
CA ILE A 97 10.83 -2.90 -6.57
C ILE A 97 9.38 -2.45 -6.35
N GLY A 98 8.85 -1.56 -7.19
CA GLY A 98 7.45 -1.13 -7.11
C GLY A 98 6.49 -2.25 -7.48
N LEU A 99 6.84 -3.07 -8.48
CA LEU A 99 6.06 -4.24 -8.85
C LEU A 99 6.02 -5.28 -7.73
N HIS A 100 7.19 -5.56 -7.09
CA HIS A 100 7.27 -6.42 -5.91
C HIS A 100 6.39 -5.90 -4.77
N THR A 101 6.43 -4.59 -4.50
CA THR A 101 5.60 -3.96 -3.46
C THR A 101 4.12 -4.12 -3.79
N ALA A 102 3.68 -3.81 -5.02
CA ALA A 102 2.30 -3.98 -5.45
C ALA A 102 1.82 -5.44 -5.32
N PHE A 103 2.69 -6.42 -5.62
CA PHE A 103 2.38 -7.83 -5.45
C PHE A 103 2.20 -8.22 -3.97
N GLN A 104 3.12 -7.79 -3.09
CA GLN A 104 3.04 -8.08 -1.67
C GLN A 104 1.83 -7.40 -1.00
N ASP A 105 1.53 -6.19 -1.40
CA ASP A 105 0.44 -5.38 -0.86
C ASP A 105 -0.93 -5.75 -1.46
N SER A 106 -0.93 -6.63 -2.48
CA SER A 106 -2.16 -6.96 -3.22
C SER A 106 -2.80 -5.72 -3.84
N THR A 107 -1.98 -4.84 -4.43
CA THR A 107 -2.40 -3.58 -5.04
C THR A 107 -2.52 -3.73 -6.55
N PRO A 108 -3.64 -3.32 -7.17
CA PRO A 108 -3.76 -3.33 -8.62
C PRO A 108 -2.82 -2.29 -9.25
N MET A 109 -2.00 -2.71 -10.19
CA MET A 109 -1.03 -1.88 -10.91
C MET A 109 -0.80 -2.42 -12.32
N ILE A 110 -0.54 -1.54 -13.30
CA ILE A 110 -0.09 -1.95 -14.64
C ILE A 110 1.22 -1.23 -14.93
N LEU A 111 2.26 -2.01 -15.17
CA LEU A 111 3.55 -1.54 -15.65
C LEU A 111 3.62 -1.75 -17.17
N PHE A 112 3.67 -0.66 -17.92
CA PHE A 112 3.93 -0.66 -19.35
C PHE A 112 5.44 -0.50 -19.61
N ILE A 113 6.00 -1.43 -20.36
CA ILE A 113 7.43 -1.45 -20.67
C ILE A 113 7.61 -1.34 -22.19
N GLY A 114 8.27 -0.29 -22.64
CA GLY A 114 8.71 -0.23 -24.04
C GLY A 114 9.73 -1.33 -24.35
N GLN A 115 9.69 -1.91 -25.54
CA GLN A 115 10.56 -3.00 -25.98
C GLN A 115 11.21 -2.64 -27.31
N VAL A 116 12.29 -3.33 -27.65
CA VAL A 116 12.93 -3.24 -28.97
C VAL A 116 11.93 -3.59 -30.08
N ALA A 117 12.17 -3.10 -31.29
CA ALA A 117 11.36 -3.45 -32.46
C ALA A 117 11.33 -4.96 -32.66
N SER A 118 10.19 -5.47 -33.17
CA SER A 118 9.93 -6.90 -33.30
C SER A 118 10.95 -7.65 -34.15
N ASP A 119 11.51 -6.98 -35.18
CA ASP A 119 12.54 -7.52 -36.06
C ASP A 119 13.93 -7.59 -35.43
N GLN A 120 14.12 -6.99 -34.25
CA GLN A 120 15.38 -6.97 -33.50
C GLN A 120 15.43 -7.97 -32.36
N ARG A 121 14.32 -8.66 -32.09
CA ARG A 121 14.22 -9.63 -31.00
C ARG A 121 15.19 -10.80 -31.20
N ASP A 122 15.65 -11.34 -30.06
CA ASP A 122 16.55 -12.50 -29.99
C ASP A 122 17.94 -12.26 -30.64
N ARG A 123 18.36 -11.00 -30.70
CA ARG A 123 19.67 -10.59 -31.22
C ARG A 123 20.57 -9.93 -30.17
N GLU A 124 20.18 -10.00 -28.88
CA GLU A 124 20.83 -9.23 -27.82
C GLU A 124 20.84 -7.72 -28.17
N ALA A 125 19.70 -7.24 -28.69
CA ALA A 125 19.53 -5.85 -29.10
C ALA A 125 19.70 -4.91 -27.90
N PHE A 126 19.98 -3.63 -28.15
CA PHE A 126 20.26 -2.65 -27.11
C PHE A 126 19.14 -2.59 -26.06
N GLN A 127 19.47 -2.96 -24.80
CA GLN A 127 18.55 -3.02 -23.65
C GLN A 127 17.41 -4.05 -23.77
N GLU A 128 17.51 -5.02 -24.63
CA GLU A 128 16.55 -6.11 -24.76
C GLU A 128 16.52 -6.98 -23.48
N VAL A 129 15.31 -7.31 -23.00
CA VAL A 129 15.07 -8.24 -21.90
C VAL A 129 13.84 -9.08 -22.20
N ASP A 130 13.84 -10.36 -21.82
CA ASP A 130 12.65 -11.18 -21.77
C ASP A 130 11.88 -10.91 -20.46
N TYR A 131 10.86 -10.08 -20.55
CA TYR A 131 10.08 -9.67 -19.37
C TYR A 131 9.14 -10.75 -18.86
N ARG A 132 8.82 -11.77 -19.66
CA ARG A 132 8.06 -12.94 -19.18
C ARG A 132 8.91 -13.75 -18.21
N GLN A 133 10.20 -13.90 -18.52
CA GLN A 133 11.14 -14.54 -17.58
C GLN A 133 11.44 -13.64 -16.38
N MET A 134 11.53 -12.32 -16.56
CA MET A 134 11.86 -11.40 -15.48
C MET A 134 10.72 -11.27 -14.46
N PHE A 135 9.46 -11.13 -14.88
CA PHE A 135 8.33 -10.77 -14.02
C PHE A 135 7.23 -11.81 -13.95
N GLY A 136 7.23 -12.81 -14.84
CA GLY A 136 6.12 -13.74 -15.00
C GLY A 136 5.88 -14.64 -13.80
N PRO A 137 4.66 -15.18 -13.68
CA PRO A 137 4.34 -16.21 -12.70
C PRO A 137 5.25 -17.43 -12.88
N GLY A 138 5.80 -17.92 -11.78
CA GLY A 138 6.71 -19.09 -11.80
C GLY A 138 8.20 -18.76 -11.99
N THR A 139 8.55 -17.48 -12.19
CA THR A 139 9.94 -16.97 -12.15
C THR A 139 10.17 -16.15 -10.89
N LEU A 140 10.37 -14.83 -10.99
CA LEU A 140 10.40 -13.95 -9.81
C LEU A 140 9.02 -13.76 -9.18
N GLY A 141 7.94 -14.02 -9.94
CA GLY A 141 6.58 -14.04 -9.42
C GLY A 141 6.03 -12.66 -9.02
N PHE A 142 6.53 -11.58 -9.61
CA PHE A 142 6.10 -10.23 -9.25
C PHE A 142 4.85 -9.75 -9.98
N ALA A 143 4.43 -10.43 -11.05
CA ALA A 143 3.25 -10.06 -11.81
C ALA A 143 2.23 -11.19 -11.87
N LYS A 144 0.94 -10.86 -11.84
CA LYS A 144 -0.15 -11.82 -12.08
C LYS A 144 -0.19 -12.28 -13.53
N TRP A 145 0.24 -11.41 -14.45
CA TRP A 145 0.31 -11.68 -15.87
C TRP A 145 1.33 -10.75 -16.54
N VAL A 146 2.04 -11.30 -17.52
CA VAL A 146 2.91 -10.56 -18.45
C VAL A 146 2.42 -10.79 -19.85
N GLY A 147 1.99 -9.73 -20.54
CA GLY A 147 1.56 -9.74 -21.94
C GLY A 147 2.49 -8.93 -22.81
N GLU A 148 2.87 -9.45 -23.99
CA GLU A 148 3.59 -8.71 -25.01
C GLU A 148 2.70 -8.53 -26.23
N VAL A 149 2.53 -7.27 -26.68
CA VAL A 149 1.58 -6.90 -27.73
C VAL A 149 2.32 -6.81 -29.07
N HIS A 150 2.06 -7.76 -29.97
CA HIS A 150 2.68 -7.79 -31.30
C HIS A 150 1.77 -7.25 -32.40
N ASP A 151 0.48 -7.09 -32.13
CA ASP A 151 -0.53 -6.64 -33.09
C ASP A 151 -1.24 -5.40 -32.53
N ALA A 152 -1.13 -4.28 -33.26
CA ALA A 152 -1.73 -3.00 -32.88
C ALA A 152 -3.27 -3.08 -32.73
N ASP A 153 -3.93 -3.88 -33.54
CA ASP A 153 -5.40 -4.05 -33.47
C ASP A 153 -5.87 -4.80 -32.23
N ARG A 154 -4.96 -5.56 -31.59
CA ARG A 154 -5.24 -6.26 -30.35
C ARG A 154 -4.88 -5.48 -29.09
N LEU A 155 -4.27 -4.30 -29.21
CA LEU A 155 -3.85 -3.50 -28.06
C LEU A 155 -5.00 -3.18 -27.08
N PRO A 156 -6.21 -2.76 -27.52
CA PRO A 156 -7.33 -2.55 -26.60
C PRO A 156 -7.77 -3.82 -25.84
N GLU A 157 -7.67 -5.01 -26.47
CA GLU A 157 -7.91 -6.30 -25.81
C GLU A 157 -6.93 -6.54 -24.66
N TYR A 158 -5.62 -6.30 -24.89
CA TYR A 158 -4.58 -6.46 -23.87
C TYR A 158 -4.76 -5.48 -22.70
N VAL A 159 -5.11 -4.21 -22.99
CA VAL A 159 -5.38 -3.21 -21.96
C VAL A 159 -6.59 -3.64 -21.11
N ALA A 160 -7.71 -4.00 -21.73
CA ALA A 160 -8.89 -4.45 -21.01
C ALA A 160 -8.60 -5.69 -20.13
N ARG A 161 -7.87 -6.66 -20.67
CA ARG A 161 -7.43 -7.84 -19.92
C ARG A 161 -6.50 -7.46 -18.77
N ALA A 162 -5.58 -6.50 -18.95
CA ALA A 162 -4.68 -6.06 -17.91
C ALA A 162 -5.45 -5.45 -16.72
N PHE A 163 -6.44 -4.60 -16.97
CA PHE A 163 -7.31 -4.06 -15.93
C PHE A 163 -8.09 -5.17 -15.22
N HIS A 164 -8.68 -6.10 -15.98
CA HIS A 164 -9.42 -7.21 -15.40
C HIS A 164 -8.54 -8.08 -14.49
N VAL A 165 -7.38 -8.53 -14.97
CA VAL A 165 -6.45 -9.38 -14.21
C VAL A 165 -5.89 -8.66 -12.98
N ALA A 166 -5.55 -7.36 -13.10
CA ALA A 166 -5.01 -6.60 -11.99
C ALA A 166 -5.99 -6.47 -10.83
N MET A 167 -7.30 -6.35 -11.10
CA MET A 167 -8.34 -6.13 -10.08
C MET A 167 -9.01 -7.41 -9.58
N GLN A 168 -8.97 -8.51 -10.35
CA GLN A 168 -9.75 -9.72 -10.06
C GLN A 168 -9.13 -10.56 -8.93
N GLY A 169 -9.99 -11.18 -8.09
CA GLY A 169 -9.57 -12.03 -6.98
C GLY A 169 -8.70 -11.26 -5.99
N ARG A 170 -7.51 -11.79 -5.67
CA ARG A 170 -6.48 -11.01 -5.01
C ARG A 170 -5.92 -9.98 -6.01
N PRO A 171 -6.11 -8.67 -5.80
CA PRO A 171 -5.54 -7.66 -6.70
C PRO A 171 -4.01 -7.76 -6.75
N GLY A 172 -3.42 -7.27 -7.83
CA GLY A 172 -1.97 -7.29 -7.97
C GLY A 172 -1.50 -6.75 -9.31
N PRO A 173 -0.17 -6.63 -9.51
CA PRO A 173 0.40 -6.01 -10.69
C PRO A 173 0.34 -6.90 -11.94
N VAL A 174 0.26 -6.22 -13.07
CA VAL A 174 0.34 -6.77 -14.42
C VAL A 174 1.41 -6.02 -15.20
N VAL A 175 2.10 -6.71 -16.10
CA VAL A 175 3.10 -6.13 -16.99
C VAL A 175 2.63 -6.25 -18.44
N ILE A 176 2.67 -5.14 -19.19
CA ILE A 176 2.40 -5.09 -20.62
C ILE A 176 3.64 -4.60 -21.35
N VAL A 177 4.15 -5.41 -22.23
CA VAL A 177 5.36 -5.17 -23.04
C VAL A 177 4.94 -4.66 -24.42
N LEU A 178 5.56 -3.58 -24.85
CA LEU A 178 5.16 -2.78 -26.01
C LEU A 178 6.33 -2.63 -26.99
N PRO A 179 6.45 -3.48 -28.02
CA PRO A 179 7.42 -3.28 -29.09
C PRO A 179 7.24 -1.91 -29.78
N GLU A 180 8.34 -1.21 -30.01
CA GLU A 180 8.30 0.18 -30.50
C GLU A 180 7.73 0.33 -31.92
N ASP A 181 7.94 -0.67 -32.79
CA ASP A 181 7.36 -0.74 -34.13
C ASP A 181 5.86 -0.94 -34.09
N MET A 182 5.36 -1.82 -33.18
CA MET A 182 3.94 -2.01 -32.94
C MET A 182 3.28 -0.71 -32.49
N LEU A 183 3.91 0.06 -31.57
CA LEU A 183 3.36 1.33 -31.10
C LEU A 183 3.22 2.40 -32.19
N ARG A 184 4.04 2.35 -33.24
CA ARG A 184 3.98 3.24 -34.40
C ARG A 184 2.97 2.76 -35.45
N SER A 185 2.59 1.50 -35.42
CA SER A 185 1.65 0.92 -36.39
C SER A 185 0.28 1.58 -36.31
N ALA A 186 -0.36 1.76 -37.46
CA ALA A 186 -1.72 2.30 -37.53
C ALA A 186 -2.74 1.25 -37.08
N THR A 187 -3.76 1.69 -36.34
CA THR A 187 -4.88 0.83 -35.93
C THR A 187 -6.22 1.56 -36.00
N ASN A 188 -7.26 0.84 -36.37
CA ASN A 188 -8.66 1.24 -36.30
C ASN A 188 -9.41 0.52 -35.16
N ALA A 189 -8.69 -0.21 -34.29
CA ALA A 189 -9.31 -0.97 -33.22
C ALA A 189 -10.16 -0.04 -32.30
N PRO A 190 -11.38 -0.44 -31.95
CA PRO A 190 -12.25 0.36 -31.11
C PRO A 190 -11.72 0.42 -29.66
N VAL A 191 -11.94 1.54 -29.01
CA VAL A 191 -11.73 1.66 -27.57
C VAL A 191 -12.77 0.83 -26.83
N LEU A 192 -12.34 -0.01 -25.89
CA LEU A 192 -13.23 -0.85 -25.10
C LEU A 192 -13.79 -0.08 -23.89
N PRO A 193 -15.03 -0.39 -23.46
CA PRO A 193 -15.63 0.27 -22.30
C PRO A 193 -14.84 -0.03 -21.02
N ARG A 194 -15.09 0.76 -20.00
CA ARG A 194 -14.50 0.59 -18.67
C ARG A 194 -14.77 -0.80 -18.11
N ILE A 195 -13.72 -1.45 -17.67
CA ILE A 195 -13.77 -2.78 -17.07
C ILE A 195 -14.12 -2.67 -15.59
N GLU A 196 -15.10 -3.44 -15.16
CA GLU A 196 -15.41 -3.67 -13.75
C GLU A 196 -15.10 -5.14 -13.38
N PRO A 197 -14.46 -5.39 -12.23
CA PRO A 197 -14.12 -6.76 -11.83
C PRO A 197 -15.37 -7.56 -11.44
N ALA A 198 -15.38 -8.84 -11.75
CA ALA A 198 -16.37 -9.74 -11.17
C ALA A 198 -16.09 -9.96 -9.69
N LEU A 199 -17.11 -9.77 -8.86
CA LEU A 199 -16.98 -9.88 -7.41
C LEU A 199 -17.56 -11.22 -6.93
N ALA A 200 -16.73 -12.04 -6.27
CA ALA A 200 -17.19 -13.27 -5.64
C ALA A 200 -18.05 -12.95 -4.40
N ALA A 201 -19.23 -13.55 -4.30
CA ALA A 201 -20.10 -13.47 -3.13
C ALA A 201 -19.89 -14.70 -2.23
N PRO A 202 -20.04 -14.58 -0.90
CA PRO A 202 -19.93 -15.73 -0.01
C PRO A 202 -21.09 -16.69 -0.21
N ASP A 203 -20.79 -18.00 -0.13
CA ASP A 203 -21.83 -19.03 -0.14
C ASP A 203 -22.74 -18.89 1.10
N PRO A 204 -24.08 -18.89 0.95
CA PRO A 204 -25.02 -18.86 2.09
C PRO A 204 -24.81 -20.02 3.08
N ALA A 205 -24.36 -21.20 2.64
CA ALA A 205 -24.03 -22.30 3.54
C ALA A 205 -22.82 -21.96 4.42
N ALA A 206 -21.75 -21.41 3.84
CA ALA A 206 -20.58 -20.98 4.57
C ALA A 206 -20.90 -19.87 5.59
N LEU A 207 -21.84 -18.96 5.28
CA LEU A 207 -22.32 -17.96 6.22
C LEU A 207 -23.07 -18.56 7.41
N ARG A 208 -23.88 -19.62 7.18
CA ARG A 208 -24.54 -20.36 8.29
C ARG A 208 -23.53 -21.06 9.18
N ASP A 209 -22.50 -21.69 8.58
CA ASP A 209 -21.44 -22.37 9.32
C ASP A 209 -20.62 -21.36 10.16
N LEU A 210 -20.27 -20.22 9.57
CA LEU A 210 -19.61 -19.13 10.30
C LEU A 210 -20.46 -18.65 11.49
N ARG A 211 -21.78 -18.45 11.28
CA ARG A 211 -22.69 -18.08 12.35
C ARG A 211 -22.71 -19.13 13.47
N ALA A 212 -22.76 -20.40 13.12
CA ALA A 212 -22.74 -21.49 14.10
C ALA A 212 -21.40 -21.53 14.88
N MET A 213 -20.27 -21.29 14.21
CA MET A 213 -18.95 -21.19 14.86
C MET A 213 -18.88 -19.99 15.82
N LEU A 214 -19.43 -18.83 15.44
CA LEU A 214 -19.52 -17.66 16.31
C LEU A 214 -20.37 -17.98 17.55
N LEU A 215 -21.56 -18.58 17.39
CA LEU A 215 -22.44 -18.92 18.53
C LEU A 215 -21.81 -19.93 19.50
N ALA A 216 -20.88 -20.74 19.04
CA ALA A 216 -20.17 -21.74 19.85
C ALA A 216 -18.89 -21.18 20.50
N ALA A 217 -18.45 -19.97 20.13
CA ALA A 217 -17.23 -19.36 20.65
C ALA A 217 -17.45 -18.75 22.04
N GLU A 218 -16.38 -18.66 22.82
CA GLU A 218 -16.33 -17.94 24.10
C GLU A 218 -15.45 -16.68 24.00
N ARG A 219 -14.42 -16.72 23.14
CA ARG A 219 -13.41 -15.66 22.95
C ARG A 219 -13.09 -15.47 21.48
N PRO A 220 -14.09 -15.05 20.66
CA PRO A 220 -13.84 -14.78 19.25
C PRO A 220 -12.97 -13.53 19.05
N PHE A 221 -12.17 -13.52 17.97
CA PHE A 221 -11.36 -12.37 17.58
C PHE A 221 -11.35 -12.21 16.06
N VAL A 222 -11.53 -10.96 15.58
CA VAL A 222 -11.49 -10.64 14.14
C VAL A 222 -10.14 -10.04 13.78
N ILE A 223 -9.53 -10.51 12.68
CA ILE A 223 -8.36 -9.88 12.05
C ILE A 223 -8.81 -9.38 10.67
N ALA A 224 -8.95 -8.06 10.52
CA ALA A 224 -9.36 -7.42 9.27
C ALA A 224 -8.15 -6.79 8.55
N GLY A 225 -8.14 -6.84 7.22
CA GLY A 225 -7.04 -6.22 6.46
C GLY A 225 -7.06 -6.60 4.98
N GLY A 226 -5.93 -6.37 4.30
CA GLY A 226 -5.81 -6.65 2.87
C GLY A 226 -6.51 -5.63 1.97
N SER A 227 -6.61 -5.97 0.70
CA SER A 227 -7.14 -5.10 -0.35
C SER A 227 -8.62 -5.35 -0.65
N GLY A 228 -9.20 -4.51 -1.52
CA GLY A 228 -10.58 -4.67 -1.99
C GLY A 228 -11.64 -4.11 -1.04
N TRP A 229 -11.26 -3.35 -0.03
CA TRP A 229 -12.16 -2.60 0.84
C TRP A 229 -12.61 -1.29 0.19
N ASN A 230 -13.88 -0.96 0.35
CA ASN A 230 -14.45 0.35 0.05
C ASN A 230 -15.24 0.87 1.27
N ALA A 231 -15.69 2.11 1.22
CA ALA A 231 -16.39 2.74 2.34
C ALA A 231 -17.59 1.91 2.85
N ARG A 232 -18.40 1.35 1.92
CA ARG A 232 -19.56 0.52 2.26
C ARG A 232 -19.16 -0.80 2.95
N ALA A 233 -18.08 -1.43 2.49
CA ALA A 233 -17.58 -2.66 3.11
C ALA A 233 -17.02 -2.40 4.51
N CYS A 234 -16.29 -1.30 4.71
CA CYS A 234 -15.79 -0.90 6.03
C CYS A 234 -16.92 -0.55 6.99
N GLU A 235 -17.93 0.20 6.53
CA GLU A 235 -19.14 0.46 7.33
C GLU A 235 -19.88 -0.82 7.73
N ALA A 236 -19.97 -1.80 6.82
CA ALA A 236 -20.58 -3.08 7.10
C ALA A 236 -19.76 -3.90 8.11
N LEU A 237 -18.41 -3.86 8.01
CA LEU A 237 -17.53 -4.51 9.00
C LEU A 237 -17.72 -3.91 10.39
N GLU A 238 -17.82 -2.58 10.50
CA GLU A 238 -18.06 -1.92 11.78
C GLU A 238 -19.44 -2.29 12.37
N ARG A 239 -20.49 -2.34 11.52
CA ARG A 239 -21.81 -2.82 11.97
C ARG A 239 -21.75 -4.27 12.44
N PHE A 240 -21.06 -5.16 11.72
CA PHE A 240 -20.87 -6.55 12.14
C PHE A 240 -20.16 -6.63 13.48
N ALA A 241 -19.03 -5.92 13.64
CA ALA A 241 -18.29 -5.90 14.89
C ALA A 241 -19.11 -5.33 16.05
N ALA A 242 -19.85 -4.23 15.83
CA ALA A 242 -20.69 -3.61 16.85
C ALA A 242 -21.85 -4.52 17.28
N SER A 243 -22.61 -5.06 16.31
CA SER A 243 -23.77 -5.90 16.61
C SER A 243 -23.39 -7.20 17.33
N TRP A 244 -22.30 -7.85 16.91
CA TRP A 244 -21.80 -9.07 17.54
C TRP A 244 -20.81 -8.81 18.68
N GLN A 245 -20.52 -7.55 19.03
CA GLN A 245 -19.57 -7.16 20.08
C GLN A 245 -18.20 -7.84 19.91
N LEU A 246 -17.67 -7.90 18.67
CA LEU A 246 -16.42 -8.58 18.34
C LEU A 246 -15.23 -7.63 18.47
N PRO A 247 -14.12 -8.03 19.12
CA PRO A 247 -12.88 -7.28 19.06
C PRO A 247 -12.24 -7.43 17.66
N VAL A 248 -11.79 -6.31 17.09
CA VAL A 248 -11.21 -6.24 15.75
C VAL A 248 -9.77 -5.72 15.83
N GLY A 249 -8.80 -6.55 15.43
CA GLY A 249 -7.45 -6.12 15.12
C GLY A 249 -7.27 -5.91 13.62
N CYS A 250 -6.53 -4.87 13.23
CA CYS A 250 -6.17 -4.68 11.82
C CYS A 250 -4.84 -5.34 11.50
N ALA A 251 -4.79 -6.07 10.37
CA ALA A 251 -3.57 -6.69 9.88
C ALA A 251 -2.50 -5.63 9.52
N PHE A 252 -1.25 -6.05 9.52
CA PHE A 252 -0.08 -5.20 9.27
C PHE A 252 -0.27 -4.24 8.08
N ARG A 253 -0.18 -2.93 8.34
CA ARG A 253 -0.30 -1.84 7.36
C ARG A 253 -1.71 -1.62 6.77
N PHE A 254 -2.76 -2.07 7.48
CA PHE A 254 -4.16 -1.89 7.07
C PHE A 254 -5.03 -1.32 8.20
N GLN A 255 -4.46 -0.44 9.04
CA GLN A 255 -5.16 0.11 10.21
C GLN A 255 -6.35 1.00 9.83
N ASP A 256 -6.33 1.61 8.63
CA ASP A 256 -7.41 2.45 8.12
C ASP A 256 -8.65 1.68 7.59
N VAL A 257 -8.63 0.34 7.63
CA VAL A 257 -9.81 -0.48 7.28
C VAL A 257 -10.93 -0.34 8.34
N PHE A 258 -10.56 -0.07 9.59
CA PHE A 258 -11.49 0.06 10.71
C PHE A 258 -11.23 1.35 11.49
N ASP A 259 -12.27 2.02 11.98
CA ASP A 259 -12.07 3.22 12.81
C ASP A 259 -11.37 2.86 14.13
N ASN A 260 -10.17 3.42 14.34
CA ASN A 260 -9.38 3.12 15.53
C ASN A 260 -9.95 3.74 16.82
N ARG A 261 -10.99 4.58 16.71
CA ARG A 261 -11.74 5.13 17.85
C ARG A 261 -12.93 4.30 18.24
N HIS A 262 -13.30 3.31 17.39
CA HIS A 262 -14.45 2.45 17.61
C HIS A 262 -14.23 1.54 18.83
N ALA A 263 -15.26 1.36 19.69
CA ALA A 263 -15.18 0.57 20.93
C ALA A 263 -14.78 -0.92 20.73
N ASN A 264 -14.89 -1.43 19.51
CA ASN A 264 -14.45 -2.79 19.15
C ASN A 264 -13.02 -2.85 18.60
N TYR A 265 -12.35 -1.72 18.38
CA TYR A 265 -10.97 -1.73 17.87
C TYR A 265 -10.00 -2.21 18.95
N ALA A 266 -9.18 -3.21 18.62
CA ALA A 266 -8.24 -3.84 19.55
C ALA A 266 -6.76 -3.54 19.25
N GLY A 267 -6.45 -2.96 18.07
CA GLY A 267 -5.09 -2.54 17.74
C GLY A 267 -4.54 -3.12 16.42
N ASP A 268 -3.27 -2.85 16.17
CA ASP A 268 -2.51 -3.30 14.99
C ASP A 268 -1.91 -4.69 15.23
N VAL A 269 -2.18 -5.61 14.30
CA VAL A 269 -1.69 -7.00 14.33
C VAL A 269 -0.54 -7.13 13.33
N GLY A 270 0.68 -6.90 13.81
CA GLY A 270 1.86 -6.89 12.96
C GLY A 270 3.15 -6.66 13.73
N ILE A 271 4.17 -6.11 13.06
CA ILE A 271 5.47 -5.80 13.67
C ILE A 271 5.28 -4.83 14.85
N GLY A 272 5.81 -5.17 16.01
CA GLY A 272 5.70 -4.35 17.22
C GLY A 272 4.33 -4.41 17.88
N ILE A 273 3.55 -5.46 17.63
CA ILE A 273 2.25 -5.72 18.24
C ILE A 273 2.24 -5.44 19.75
N ASN A 274 1.14 -4.91 20.26
CA ASN A 274 0.93 -4.78 21.70
C ASN A 274 0.98 -6.19 22.35
N PRO A 275 1.86 -6.43 23.36
CA PRO A 275 1.96 -7.74 24.01
C PRO A 275 0.64 -8.26 24.56
N LYS A 276 -0.23 -7.38 25.07
CA LYS A 276 -1.57 -7.76 25.53
C LYS A 276 -2.48 -8.19 24.39
N LEU A 277 -2.40 -7.53 23.24
CA LEU A 277 -3.12 -7.93 22.02
C LEU A 277 -2.62 -9.30 21.53
N ALA A 278 -1.31 -9.51 21.50
CA ALA A 278 -0.73 -10.81 21.14
C ALA A 278 -1.23 -11.93 22.08
N ALA A 279 -1.25 -11.70 23.40
CA ALA A 279 -1.79 -12.63 24.38
C ALA A 279 -3.27 -12.94 24.09
N ARG A 280 -4.10 -11.91 23.82
CA ARG A 280 -5.53 -12.11 23.49
C ARG A 280 -5.72 -12.97 22.24
N ILE A 281 -4.98 -12.67 21.15
CA ILE A 281 -5.03 -13.52 19.95
C ILE A 281 -4.62 -14.95 20.28
N GLY A 282 -3.59 -15.11 21.12
CA GLY A 282 -3.17 -16.41 21.65
C GLY A 282 -4.24 -17.12 22.48
N GLU A 283 -5.07 -16.42 23.24
CA GLU A 283 -6.13 -16.95 24.10
C GLU A 283 -7.48 -17.13 23.39
N ALA A 284 -7.65 -16.56 22.21
CA ALA A 284 -8.87 -16.70 21.43
C ALA A 284 -9.15 -18.18 21.12
N ASP A 285 -10.41 -18.55 21.04
CA ASP A 285 -10.87 -19.88 20.62
C ASP A 285 -11.31 -19.91 19.15
N LEU A 286 -11.69 -18.74 18.61
CA LEU A 286 -12.07 -18.55 17.22
C LEU A 286 -11.40 -17.30 16.66
N ILE A 287 -10.68 -17.45 15.53
CA ILE A 287 -10.17 -16.35 14.72
C ILE A 287 -10.99 -16.26 13.44
N VAL A 288 -11.49 -15.05 13.14
CA VAL A 288 -12.16 -14.73 11.87
C VAL A 288 -11.28 -13.75 11.11
N ALA A 289 -10.48 -14.25 10.17
CA ALA A 289 -9.66 -13.42 9.28
C ALA A 289 -10.49 -12.95 8.08
N ILE A 290 -10.63 -11.63 7.91
CA ILE A 290 -11.46 -11.02 6.86
C ILE A 290 -10.59 -10.17 5.96
N GLY A 291 -10.32 -10.64 4.74
CA GLY A 291 -9.49 -9.99 3.73
C GLY A 291 -8.00 -9.99 4.03
N ALA A 292 -7.61 -10.29 5.26
CA ALA A 292 -6.21 -10.32 5.67
C ALA A 292 -5.48 -11.53 5.08
N ARG A 293 -4.28 -11.28 4.54
CA ARG A 293 -3.30 -12.33 4.30
C ARG A 293 -2.66 -12.70 5.64
N LEU A 294 -2.77 -13.96 6.02
CA LEU A 294 -2.14 -14.46 7.24
C LEU A 294 -0.66 -14.81 6.97
N GLY A 295 0.10 -13.82 6.51
CA GLY A 295 1.53 -13.92 6.23
C GLY A 295 2.39 -13.67 7.46
N GLU A 296 3.70 -13.77 7.29
CA GLU A 296 4.72 -13.67 8.32
C GLU A 296 4.54 -12.44 9.24
N MET A 297 4.36 -11.24 8.66
CA MET A 297 4.28 -10.00 9.43
C MET A 297 3.03 -9.90 10.31
N THR A 298 1.89 -10.35 9.80
CA THR A 298 0.62 -10.35 10.56
C THR A 298 0.61 -11.43 11.65
N THR A 299 1.32 -12.54 11.43
CA THR A 299 1.30 -13.68 12.36
C THR A 299 2.56 -13.79 13.23
N GLY A 300 3.42 -12.76 13.21
CA GLY A 300 4.63 -12.71 14.03
C GLY A 300 5.57 -13.89 13.75
N GLY A 301 5.92 -14.13 12.48
CA GLY A 301 6.76 -15.27 12.08
C GLY A 301 6.03 -16.61 12.16
N TYR A 302 4.69 -16.62 11.99
CA TYR A 302 3.84 -17.81 12.11
C TYR A 302 3.78 -18.39 13.54
N GLU A 303 4.13 -17.57 14.55
CA GLU A 303 4.11 -17.94 15.96
C GLU A 303 2.83 -17.48 16.69
N LEU A 304 2.27 -16.34 16.33
CA LEU A 304 1.04 -15.81 16.91
C LEU A 304 -0.15 -16.73 16.59
N LEU A 305 -0.20 -17.23 15.37
CA LEU A 305 -1.04 -18.33 14.91
C LEU A 305 -0.09 -19.43 14.39
N LYS A 306 -0.06 -20.58 15.04
CA LYS A 306 0.85 -21.68 14.66
C LYS A 306 0.45 -22.28 13.31
N ALA A 307 1.37 -22.25 12.36
CA ALA A 307 1.20 -22.93 11.09
C ALA A 307 1.57 -24.43 11.23
N PRO A 308 0.96 -25.33 10.46
CA PRO A 308 -0.13 -25.10 9.50
C PRO A 308 -1.52 -25.10 10.14
N ARG A 309 -1.66 -25.49 11.39
CA ARG A 309 -2.93 -25.57 12.10
C ARG A 309 -2.86 -24.86 13.44
N PRO A 310 -3.48 -23.69 13.58
CA PRO A 310 -3.56 -23.00 14.86
C PRO A 310 -4.39 -23.79 15.86
N LYS A 311 -4.19 -23.56 17.15
CA LYS A 311 -5.04 -24.15 18.20
C LYS A 311 -6.45 -23.57 18.20
N GLN A 312 -6.59 -22.33 17.71
CA GLN A 312 -7.88 -21.65 17.51
C GLN A 312 -8.58 -22.25 16.30
N LYS A 313 -9.91 -22.31 16.33
CA LYS A 313 -10.67 -22.46 15.10
C LYS A 313 -10.40 -21.27 14.20
N LEU A 314 -10.23 -21.51 12.91
CA LEU A 314 -9.92 -20.47 11.94
C LEU A 314 -10.96 -20.41 10.83
N VAL A 315 -11.63 -19.28 10.73
CA VAL A 315 -12.40 -18.89 9.55
C VAL A 315 -11.56 -17.92 8.74
N HIS A 316 -11.36 -18.20 7.45
CA HIS A 316 -10.59 -17.33 6.56
C HIS A 316 -11.45 -16.90 5.38
N VAL A 317 -11.78 -15.61 5.29
CA VAL A 317 -12.54 -14.98 4.19
C VAL A 317 -11.55 -14.17 3.36
N HIS A 318 -11.39 -14.50 2.07
CA HIS A 318 -10.45 -13.82 1.18
C HIS A 318 -10.93 -13.80 -0.28
N ALA A 319 -10.63 -12.70 -1.02
CA ALA A 319 -11.04 -12.56 -2.41
C ALA A 319 -10.27 -13.47 -3.38
N GLY A 320 -8.99 -13.74 -3.11
CA GLY A 320 -8.17 -14.68 -3.89
C GLY A 320 -8.27 -16.08 -3.31
N ALA A 321 -8.78 -17.02 -4.10
CA ALA A 321 -8.90 -18.42 -3.70
C ALA A 321 -7.55 -19.05 -3.41
N GLU A 322 -6.49 -18.58 -4.07
CA GLU A 322 -5.10 -19.03 -3.93
C GLU A 322 -4.46 -18.68 -2.56
N GLU A 323 -5.04 -17.76 -1.81
CA GLU A 323 -4.59 -17.43 -0.44
C GLU A 323 -5.24 -18.36 0.60
N LEU A 324 -6.41 -18.91 0.30
CA LEU A 324 -7.13 -19.79 1.19
C LEU A 324 -6.45 -21.16 1.26
N GLY A 325 -6.04 -21.56 2.46
CA GLY A 325 -5.30 -22.82 2.65
C GLY A 325 -3.81 -22.76 2.26
N ARG A 326 -3.29 -21.61 1.86
CA ARG A 326 -1.88 -21.47 1.43
C ARG A 326 -0.88 -21.79 2.53
N VAL A 327 -1.14 -21.35 3.75
CA VAL A 327 -0.29 -21.58 4.93
C VAL A 327 -1.09 -22.30 6.01
N TYR A 328 -2.33 -21.89 6.23
CA TYR A 328 -3.18 -22.37 7.32
C TYR A 328 -4.31 -23.26 6.82
N ALA A 329 -4.43 -24.45 7.40
CA ALA A 329 -5.60 -25.29 7.25
C ALA A 329 -6.75 -24.71 8.11
N GLY A 330 -7.55 -23.83 7.51
CA GLY A 330 -8.70 -23.23 8.19
C GLY A 330 -9.85 -24.22 8.36
N ASP A 331 -10.65 -24.05 9.42
CA ASP A 331 -11.86 -24.83 9.67
C ASP A 331 -12.99 -24.43 8.71
N LEU A 332 -13.00 -23.16 8.27
CA LEU A 332 -13.91 -22.65 7.24
C LEU A 332 -13.16 -21.68 6.32
N LEU A 333 -13.17 -21.97 5.02
CA LEU A 333 -12.56 -21.15 3.98
C LEU A 333 -13.65 -20.53 3.10
N VAL A 334 -13.69 -19.20 3.00
CA VAL A 334 -14.75 -18.48 2.27
C VAL A 334 -14.12 -17.62 1.18
N ASN A 335 -14.29 -18.01 -0.09
CA ASN A 335 -13.83 -17.18 -1.20
C ASN A 335 -14.87 -16.10 -1.51
N ALA A 336 -14.60 -14.87 -1.08
CA ALA A 336 -15.47 -13.72 -1.32
C ALA A 336 -14.70 -12.41 -1.33
N SER A 337 -15.13 -11.46 -2.17
CA SER A 337 -14.63 -10.08 -2.16
C SER A 337 -15.11 -9.35 -0.91
N MET A 338 -14.31 -8.39 -0.41
CA MET A 338 -14.70 -7.62 0.77
C MET A 338 -15.97 -6.80 0.55
N ALA A 339 -16.18 -6.31 -0.66
CA ALA A 339 -17.39 -5.60 -1.05
C ALA A 339 -18.68 -6.45 -0.93
N CYS A 340 -18.57 -7.78 -1.06
CA CYS A 340 -19.69 -8.72 -0.90
C CYS A 340 -19.71 -9.38 0.49
N ALA A 341 -18.55 -9.75 1.02
CA ALA A 341 -18.44 -10.45 2.30
C ALA A 341 -18.88 -9.59 3.49
N ALA A 342 -18.37 -8.36 3.61
CA ALA A 342 -18.67 -7.52 4.76
C ALA A 342 -20.17 -7.19 4.92
N PRO A 343 -20.91 -6.80 3.85
CA PRO A 343 -22.37 -6.66 3.94
C PRO A 343 -23.09 -7.96 4.33
N ALA A 344 -22.64 -9.13 3.82
CA ALA A 344 -23.25 -10.41 4.16
C ALA A 344 -23.01 -10.80 5.63
N LEU A 345 -21.82 -10.52 6.17
CA LEU A 345 -21.50 -10.69 7.59
C LEU A 345 -22.35 -9.78 8.48
N ALA A 346 -22.52 -8.51 8.08
CA ALA A 346 -23.35 -7.56 8.81
C ALA A 346 -24.85 -7.92 8.80
N ALA A 347 -25.28 -8.75 7.86
CA ALA A 347 -26.66 -9.24 7.77
C ALA A 347 -26.90 -10.54 8.55
N LEU A 348 -25.88 -11.13 9.18
CA LEU A 348 -26.05 -12.33 9.99
C LEU A 348 -26.94 -12.03 11.20
N GLU A 349 -27.93 -12.88 11.40
CA GLU A 349 -28.83 -12.80 12.54
C GLU A 349 -28.06 -12.99 13.85
N MET A 350 -28.08 -11.97 14.69
CA MET A 350 -27.41 -11.93 15.98
C MET A 350 -28.26 -12.66 17.05
N PRO A 351 -27.66 -13.38 18.02
CA PRO A 351 -28.38 -13.89 19.19
C PRO A 351 -28.82 -12.72 20.08
N ALA A 352 -29.77 -12.98 21.00
CA ALA A 352 -30.24 -11.97 21.94
C ALA A 352 -29.13 -11.39 22.84
N SER A 353 -28.10 -12.20 23.12
CA SER A 353 -26.92 -11.79 23.89
C SER A 353 -25.71 -12.61 23.47
N VAL A 354 -24.51 -12.10 23.74
CA VAL A 354 -23.22 -12.78 23.53
C VAL A 354 -22.46 -12.90 24.86
N ASN A 355 -21.69 -13.98 25.02
CA ASN A 355 -20.97 -14.25 26.27
C ASN A 355 -19.61 -13.53 26.36
N TRP A 356 -19.13 -12.94 25.27
CA TRP A 356 -17.79 -12.32 25.15
C TRP A 356 -17.77 -10.79 25.17
N ALA A 357 -18.85 -10.13 25.57
CA ALA A 357 -18.91 -8.66 25.63
C ALA A 357 -17.78 -8.07 26.49
N ALA A 358 -17.51 -8.66 27.66
CA ALA A 358 -16.43 -8.25 28.55
C ALA A 358 -15.03 -8.49 27.92
N TRP A 359 -14.89 -9.55 27.15
CA TRP A 359 -13.67 -9.84 26.38
C TRP A 359 -13.37 -8.76 25.35
N SER A 360 -14.38 -8.33 24.58
CA SER A 360 -14.26 -7.25 23.60
C SER A 360 -13.93 -5.92 24.25
N ALA A 361 -14.65 -5.55 25.32
CA ALA A 361 -14.39 -4.30 26.06
C ALA A 361 -12.97 -4.27 26.64
N ALA A 362 -12.49 -5.39 27.20
CA ALA A 362 -11.13 -5.49 27.72
C ALA A 362 -10.07 -5.40 26.60
N ALA A 363 -10.34 -5.89 25.39
CA ALA A 363 -9.43 -5.75 24.26
C ALA A 363 -9.26 -4.28 23.85
N HIS A 364 -10.35 -3.51 23.81
CA HIS A 364 -10.30 -2.07 23.56
C HIS A 364 -9.58 -1.31 24.69
N ALA A 365 -9.84 -1.64 25.95
CA ALA A 365 -9.15 -1.04 27.09
C ALA A 365 -7.61 -1.26 27.03
N ASP A 366 -7.17 -2.44 26.61
CA ASP A 366 -5.75 -2.74 26.42
C ASP A 366 -5.14 -1.93 25.25
N TYR A 367 -5.91 -1.66 24.19
CA TYR A 367 -5.51 -0.76 23.12
C TYR A 367 -5.35 0.68 23.64
N GLU A 368 -6.33 1.23 24.35
CA GLU A 368 -6.26 2.57 24.93
C GLU A 368 -5.06 2.72 25.88
N ALA A 369 -4.82 1.75 26.73
CA ALA A 369 -3.67 1.72 27.63
C ALA A 369 -2.33 1.70 26.86
N ASN A 370 -2.28 1.09 25.67
CA ASN A 370 -1.09 1.06 24.82
C ASN A 370 -0.74 2.43 24.19
N LEU A 371 -1.71 3.35 24.13
CA LEU A 371 -1.50 4.71 23.59
C LEU A 371 -0.88 5.66 24.61
N VAL A 372 -0.72 5.25 25.87
CA VAL A 372 -0.03 6.04 26.88
C VAL A 372 1.48 6.00 26.59
N PRO A 373 2.12 7.16 26.29
CA PRO A 373 3.55 7.18 25.99
C PRO A 373 4.38 7.07 27.25
N SER A 374 5.62 6.60 27.10
CA SER A 374 6.68 6.84 28.07
C SER A 374 7.50 8.03 27.57
N PRO A 375 7.50 9.17 28.27
CA PRO A 375 8.20 10.38 27.81
C PRO A 375 9.67 10.14 27.55
N VAL A 376 10.18 10.71 26.46
CA VAL A 376 11.59 10.65 26.05
C VAL A 376 12.09 12.08 25.78
N ALA A 377 13.25 12.42 26.32
CA ALA A 377 13.89 13.72 26.08
C ALA A 377 15.17 13.52 25.25
N PRO A 378 15.59 14.52 24.47
CA PRO A 378 14.99 15.85 24.27
C PRO A 378 13.82 15.88 23.26
N LEU A 379 13.69 14.87 22.39
CA LEU A 379 12.65 14.75 21.38
C LEU A 379 11.83 13.47 21.60
N ASP A 380 10.53 13.62 21.87
CA ASP A 380 9.58 12.53 22.04
C ASP A 380 8.75 12.32 20.75
N MET A 381 9.01 11.25 20.04
CA MET A 381 8.30 10.91 18.81
C MET A 381 6.81 10.58 19.04
N ALA A 382 6.41 10.13 20.23
CA ALA A 382 4.99 9.93 20.54
C ALA A 382 4.24 11.28 20.59
N GLU A 383 4.86 12.30 21.22
CA GLU A 383 4.29 13.65 21.23
C GLU A 383 4.37 14.33 19.86
N VAL A 384 5.37 13.99 19.02
CA VAL A 384 5.41 14.41 17.60
C VAL A 384 4.14 13.91 16.88
N VAL A 385 3.82 12.62 16.95
CA VAL A 385 2.62 12.04 16.30
C VAL A 385 1.33 12.66 16.84
N LYS A 386 1.20 12.78 18.16
CA LYS A 386 0.02 13.41 18.79
C LYS A 386 -0.12 14.89 18.41
N THR A 387 1.01 15.59 18.23
CA THR A 387 0.99 16.98 17.76
C THR A 387 0.48 17.05 16.32
N ILE A 388 0.91 16.14 15.44
CA ILE A 388 0.36 16.06 14.08
C ILE A 388 -1.16 15.86 14.15
N ASP A 389 -1.65 14.91 14.92
CA ASP A 389 -3.08 14.59 15.06
C ASP A 389 -3.94 15.78 15.52
N ARG A 390 -3.35 16.70 16.33
CA ARG A 390 -4.05 17.92 16.77
C ARG A 390 -4.17 18.99 15.68
N HIS A 391 -3.30 18.95 14.67
CA HIS A 391 -3.18 20.05 13.69
C HIS A 391 -3.60 19.68 12.27
N VAL A 392 -3.88 18.40 11.99
CA VAL A 392 -4.29 17.96 10.66
C VAL A 392 -5.72 17.42 10.64
N PRO A 393 -6.44 17.54 9.51
CA PRO A 393 -7.78 16.95 9.34
C PRO A 393 -7.76 15.42 9.49
N ALA A 394 -8.91 14.84 9.86
CA ALA A 394 -9.06 13.38 10.03
C ALA A 394 -8.90 12.58 8.73
N ASP A 395 -9.07 13.24 7.57
CA ASP A 395 -8.88 12.67 6.23
C ASP A 395 -7.45 12.81 5.70
N THR A 396 -6.50 13.25 6.53
CA THR A 396 -5.09 13.34 6.16
C THR A 396 -4.55 11.97 5.74
N ILE A 397 -3.82 11.96 4.63
CA ILE A 397 -3.15 10.75 4.14
C ILE A 397 -1.76 10.68 4.78
N PHE A 398 -1.52 9.59 5.51
CA PHE A 398 -0.21 9.29 6.07
C PHE A 398 0.54 8.30 5.21
N THR A 399 1.80 8.59 4.90
CA THR A 399 2.67 7.69 4.15
C THR A 399 3.96 7.44 4.93
N ASN A 400 4.51 6.24 4.78
CA ASN A 400 5.83 5.91 5.32
C ASN A 400 6.47 4.78 4.50
N GLY A 401 7.78 4.71 4.50
CA GLY A 401 8.53 3.56 4.04
C GLY A 401 8.76 2.53 5.13
N ALA A 402 9.93 1.89 5.13
CA ALA A 402 10.29 0.84 6.08
C ALA A 402 11.37 1.31 7.06
N GLY A 403 11.14 1.03 8.34
CA GLY A 403 12.06 1.31 9.41
C GLY A 403 11.35 1.50 10.75
N ASN A 404 12.09 1.42 11.85
CA ASN A 404 11.55 1.56 13.20
C ASN A 404 10.86 2.90 13.45
N PHE A 405 11.25 3.95 12.73
CA PHE A 405 10.62 5.28 12.81
C PHE A 405 9.11 5.22 12.58
N SER A 406 8.62 4.33 11.72
CA SER A 406 7.20 4.19 11.44
C SER A 406 6.40 3.59 12.61
N GLY A 407 7.07 2.91 13.53
CA GLY A 407 6.42 2.28 14.68
C GLY A 407 5.73 3.27 15.62
N TRP A 408 6.20 4.54 15.70
CA TRP A 408 5.50 5.58 16.45
C TRP A 408 4.20 5.98 15.77
N LEU A 409 4.21 6.19 14.44
CA LEU A 409 2.99 6.49 13.68
C LEU A 409 1.95 5.37 13.88
N HIS A 410 2.32 4.11 13.63
CA HIS A 410 1.40 2.98 13.73
C HIS A 410 0.88 2.70 15.14
N ARG A 411 1.61 3.13 16.18
CA ARG A 411 1.17 2.97 17.56
C ARG A 411 0.28 4.12 18.04
N PHE A 412 0.61 5.37 17.72
CA PHE A 412 0.01 6.54 18.36
C PHE A 412 -1.01 7.28 17.51
N HIS A 413 -0.96 7.14 16.17
CA HIS A 413 -1.98 7.71 15.30
C HIS A 413 -3.26 6.86 15.31
N ARG A 414 -4.41 7.52 15.28
CA ARG A 414 -5.73 6.89 15.23
C ARG A 414 -6.38 7.14 13.87
N TYR A 415 -6.30 6.18 12.97
CA TYR A 415 -6.97 6.25 11.68
C TYR A 415 -8.49 6.32 11.84
N ALA A 416 -9.15 7.24 11.11
CA ALA A 416 -10.60 7.45 11.20
C ALA A 416 -11.44 6.39 10.46
N GLY A 417 -10.79 5.42 9.82
CA GLY A 417 -11.43 4.41 8.99
C GLY A 417 -11.78 4.90 7.58
N LEU A 418 -11.63 4.02 6.62
CA LEU A 418 -11.80 4.29 5.18
C LEU A 418 -13.22 4.78 4.83
N ARG A 419 -14.23 4.42 5.63
CA ARG A 419 -15.62 4.86 5.39
C ARG A 419 -15.83 6.37 5.47
N HIS A 420 -14.99 7.07 6.27
CA HIS A 420 -15.18 8.50 6.52
C HIS A 420 -14.47 9.40 5.52
N SER A 421 -13.33 8.96 5.00
CA SER A 421 -12.42 9.85 4.28
C SER A 421 -11.64 9.18 3.14
N GLY A 422 -12.03 7.95 2.77
CA GLY A 422 -11.23 7.16 1.84
C GLY A 422 -9.95 6.60 2.49
N ARG A 423 -9.04 6.10 1.68
CA ARG A 423 -7.75 5.57 2.14
C ARG A 423 -6.92 6.69 2.80
N THR A 424 -6.42 6.43 4.00
CA THR A 424 -5.59 7.38 4.77
C THR A 424 -4.22 6.80 5.17
N GLN A 425 -3.98 5.51 4.91
CA GLN A 425 -2.72 4.84 5.18
C GLN A 425 -2.09 4.31 3.89
N LEU A 426 -0.89 4.80 3.55
CA LEU A 426 -0.06 4.29 2.46
C LEU A 426 1.28 3.82 3.04
N ALA A 427 1.42 2.53 3.24
CA ALA A 427 2.61 1.92 3.82
C ALA A 427 2.86 0.56 3.17
N PRO A 428 4.11 0.18 2.87
CA PRO A 428 4.41 -1.05 2.15
C PRO A 428 4.44 -2.24 3.10
N THR A 429 3.66 -3.28 2.83
CA THR A 429 3.72 -4.55 3.58
C THR A 429 4.98 -5.35 3.24
N SER A 430 5.58 -5.08 2.06
CA SER A 430 6.86 -5.65 1.64
C SER A 430 8.05 -5.15 2.47
N GLY A 431 7.87 -4.09 3.28
CA GLY A 431 8.98 -3.48 3.99
C GLY A 431 9.97 -2.76 3.07
N ALA A 432 9.51 -2.24 1.94
CA ALA A 432 10.35 -1.51 1.00
C ALA A 432 10.73 -0.14 1.55
N MET A 433 12.02 0.09 1.73
CA MET A 433 12.57 1.42 1.98
C MET A 433 12.42 2.29 0.73
N GLY A 434 12.26 3.60 0.91
CA GLY A 434 12.09 4.56 -0.17
C GLY A 434 10.65 4.67 -0.70
N TYR A 435 9.70 3.90 -0.20
CA TYR A 435 8.30 3.95 -0.64
C TYR A 435 7.61 5.26 -0.23
N GLY A 436 7.89 5.77 0.97
CA GLY A 436 7.09 6.80 1.63
C GLY A 436 7.01 8.12 0.86
N VAL A 437 8.15 8.63 0.36
CA VAL A 437 8.23 9.91 -0.37
C VAL A 437 7.49 9.87 -1.70
N PRO A 438 7.72 8.89 -2.61
CA PRO A 438 6.95 8.78 -3.85
C PRO A 438 5.45 8.61 -3.60
N ALA A 439 5.07 7.77 -2.64
CA ALA A 439 3.65 7.58 -2.28
C ALA A 439 3.00 8.90 -1.81
N ALA A 440 3.73 9.72 -1.05
CA ALA A 440 3.27 11.03 -0.61
C ALA A 440 3.11 12.01 -1.78
N VAL A 441 4.07 12.03 -2.70
CA VAL A 441 3.99 12.85 -3.93
C VAL A 441 2.78 12.44 -4.76
N ALA A 442 2.59 11.13 -5.00
CA ALA A 442 1.43 10.62 -5.71
C ALA A 442 0.11 11.02 -5.02
N ALA A 443 0.01 10.82 -3.71
CA ALA A 443 -1.18 11.18 -2.94
C ALA A 443 -1.50 12.67 -3.04
N ALA A 444 -0.51 13.56 -2.92
CA ALA A 444 -0.70 15.01 -3.02
C ALA A 444 -1.09 15.46 -4.44
N LEU A 445 -0.68 14.74 -5.49
CA LEU A 445 -1.06 15.02 -6.88
C LEU A 445 -2.46 14.49 -7.23
N LEU A 446 -2.86 13.35 -6.66
CA LEU A 446 -4.13 12.69 -6.93
C LEU A 446 -5.27 13.23 -6.06
N GLU A 447 -4.95 13.66 -4.83
CA GLU A 447 -5.88 14.16 -3.81
C GLU A 447 -5.50 15.59 -3.38
N PRO A 448 -5.48 16.59 -4.29
CA PRO A 448 -4.88 17.90 -4.02
C PRO A 448 -5.60 18.71 -2.93
N HIS A 449 -6.80 18.28 -2.55
CA HIS A 449 -7.60 18.93 -1.49
C HIS A 449 -7.26 18.38 -0.10
N ARG A 450 -6.66 17.19 0.00
CA ARG A 450 -6.31 16.53 1.25
C ARG A 450 -4.88 16.87 1.70
N GLN A 451 -4.68 16.95 3.00
CA GLN A 451 -3.32 17.04 3.55
C GLN A 451 -2.62 15.69 3.43
N VAL A 452 -1.34 15.71 3.06
CA VAL A 452 -0.49 14.51 3.04
C VAL A 452 0.69 14.73 3.99
N ILE A 453 0.92 13.76 4.88
CA ILE A 453 2.07 13.73 5.79
C ILE A 453 2.87 12.47 5.51
N ASN A 454 4.13 12.65 5.15
CA ASN A 454 5.08 11.54 5.08
C ASN A 454 5.99 11.54 6.30
N ILE A 455 6.20 10.38 6.90
CA ILE A 455 7.23 10.17 7.91
C ILE A 455 8.25 9.18 7.33
N ALA A 456 9.50 9.62 7.17
CA ALA A 456 10.60 8.85 6.61
C ALA A 456 11.79 8.82 7.58
N GLY A 457 12.49 7.70 7.67
CA GLY A 457 13.82 7.67 8.27
C GLY A 457 14.84 8.29 7.30
N ASP A 458 15.98 8.69 7.81
CA ASP A 458 17.08 9.28 7.03
C ASP A 458 17.53 8.37 5.87
N GLY A 459 17.82 7.10 6.14
CA GLY A 459 18.20 6.13 5.11
C GLY A 459 17.05 5.75 4.18
N ASP A 460 15.80 5.73 4.66
CA ASP A 460 14.59 5.50 3.87
C ASP A 460 14.36 6.65 2.89
N PHE A 461 14.46 7.90 3.37
CA PHE A 461 14.31 9.11 2.57
C PHE A 461 15.34 9.18 1.43
N LEU A 462 16.60 8.87 1.72
CA LEU A 462 17.69 9.00 0.74
C LEU A 462 17.57 8.04 -0.45
N MET A 463 16.75 7.00 -0.37
CA MET A 463 16.52 6.08 -1.51
C MET A 463 15.68 6.71 -2.63
N THR A 464 14.82 7.69 -2.33
CA THR A 464 13.89 8.29 -3.28
C THR A 464 13.69 9.79 -3.08
N GLY A 465 14.54 10.44 -2.30
CA GLY A 465 14.45 11.86 -1.99
C GLY A 465 14.50 12.78 -3.22
N GLN A 466 15.06 12.32 -4.36
CA GLN A 466 15.03 13.05 -5.64
C GLN A 466 13.61 13.32 -6.16
N GLU A 467 12.60 12.57 -5.71
CA GLU A 467 11.21 12.81 -6.08
C GLU A 467 10.61 14.09 -5.47
N LEU A 468 11.36 14.77 -4.58
CA LEU A 468 11.07 16.15 -4.20
C LEU A 468 10.98 17.08 -5.43
N ALA A 469 11.81 16.84 -6.45
CA ALA A 469 11.75 17.58 -7.71
C ALA A 469 10.45 17.30 -8.49
N THR A 470 9.95 16.05 -8.47
CA THR A 470 8.68 15.67 -9.10
C THR A 470 7.50 16.41 -8.45
N ALA A 471 7.49 16.51 -7.12
CA ALA A 471 6.45 17.26 -6.40
C ALA A 471 6.35 18.72 -6.85
N ILE A 472 7.48 19.42 -6.96
CA ILE A 472 7.54 20.82 -7.43
C ILE A 472 7.13 20.92 -8.90
N ALA A 473 7.69 20.08 -9.76
CA ALA A 473 7.45 20.12 -11.20
C ALA A 473 5.97 19.91 -11.57
N HIS A 474 5.24 19.16 -10.74
CA HIS A 474 3.84 18.81 -11.00
C HIS A 474 2.83 19.47 -10.03
N GLY A 475 3.29 20.38 -9.17
CA GLY A 475 2.40 21.25 -8.37
C GLY A 475 1.76 20.57 -7.15
N ALA A 476 2.39 19.58 -6.56
CA ALA A 476 1.98 19.09 -5.24
C ALA A 476 2.13 20.22 -4.21
N SER A 477 1.06 20.55 -3.47
CA SER A 477 1.08 21.70 -2.53
C SER A 477 0.83 21.31 -1.08
N LYS A 478 -0.11 20.43 -0.80
CA LYS A 478 -0.49 20.01 0.55
C LYS A 478 0.32 18.79 1.01
N LEU A 479 1.64 18.91 1.00
CA LEU A 479 2.57 17.82 1.31
C LEU A 479 3.60 18.28 2.35
N VAL A 480 3.69 17.56 3.46
CA VAL A 480 4.74 17.72 4.46
C VAL A 480 5.50 16.41 4.61
N VAL A 481 6.80 16.44 4.39
CA VAL A 481 7.73 15.33 4.62
C VAL A 481 8.46 15.58 5.94
N ILE A 482 8.41 14.62 6.86
CA ILE A 482 9.10 14.64 8.14
C ILE A 482 10.22 13.60 8.09
N VAL A 483 11.47 14.05 8.04
CA VAL A 483 12.65 13.17 8.04
C VAL A 483 13.14 12.98 9.47
N VAL A 484 13.06 11.75 9.96
CA VAL A 484 13.58 11.33 11.28
C VAL A 484 15.02 10.89 11.10
N ASP A 485 15.94 11.78 11.39
CA ASP A 485 17.39 11.59 11.26
C ASP A 485 17.99 11.12 12.59
N ASN A 486 18.34 9.85 12.67
CA ASN A 486 19.10 9.29 13.79
C ASN A 486 20.55 8.89 13.41
N GLY A 487 20.97 9.14 12.17
CA GLY A 487 22.33 8.87 11.68
C GLY A 487 22.66 7.39 11.51
N THR A 488 21.64 6.51 11.41
CA THR A 488 21.89 5.08 11.30
C THR A 488 20.73 4.33 10.63
N TYR A 489 21.04 3.21 9.97
CA TYR A 489 20.02 2.21 9.62
C TYR A 489 19.50 1.54 10.90
N GLY A 490 18.63 2.26 11.62
CA GLY A 490 18.22 1.94 12.98
C GLY A 490 17.68 0.54 13.19
N THR A 491 16.87 0.02 12.26
CA THR A 491 16.34 -1.35 12.33
C THR A 491 17.47 -2.38 12.26
N ILE A 492 18.43 -2.19 11.36
CA ILE A 492 19.59 -3.10 11.23
C ILE A 492 20.47 -3.01 12.48
N ARG A 493 20.72 -1.77 12.95
CA ARG A 493 21.47 -1.55 14.20
C ARG A 493 20.84 -2.26 15.39
N MET A 494 19.51 -2.22 15.50
CA MET A 494 18.77 -2.92 16.54
C MET A 494 18.99 -4.43 16.47
N HIS A 495 18.98 -5.02 15.29
CA HIS A 495 19.25 -6.45 15.11
C HIS A 495 20.71 -6.79 15.45
N GLN A 496 21.67 -5.97 15.02
CA GLN A 496 23.08 -6.17 15.36
C GLN A 496 23.30 -6.17 16.88
N GLU A 497 22.71 -5.21 17.61
CA GLU A 497 22.85 -5.13 19.06
C GLU A 497 22.16 -6.28 19.80
N ARG A 498 21.15 -6.89 19.21
CA ARG A 498 20.46 -8.07 19.76
C ARG A 498 21.24 -9.37 19.54
N GLU A 499 21.74 -9.58 18.32
CA GLU A 499 22.38 -10.82 17.90
C GLU A 499 23.90 -10.83 18.15
N TYR A 500 24.53 -9.65 18.01
CA TYR A 500 25.97 -9.44 18.10
C TYR A 500 26.29 -8.16 18.89
N PRO A 501 26.07 -8.12 20.21
CA PRO A 501 26.17 -6.91 21.02
C PRO A 501 27.52 -6.21 20.87
N GLY A 502 27.51 -4.91 20.60
CA GLY A 502 28.72 -4.10 20.46
C GLY A 502 29.53 -4.30 19.17
N ARG A 503 29.05 -5.17 18.25
CA ARG A 503 29.74 -5.48 16.98
C ARG A 503 29.06 -4.80 15.78
N VAL A 504 29.04 -3.48 15.79
CA VAL A 504 28.39 -2.68 14.77
C VAL A 504 29.21 -2.62 13.49
N SER A 505 28.56 -2.82 12.34
CA SER A 505 29.17 -2.71 11.02
C SER A 505 28.15 -2.32 9.96
N GLY A 506 28.47 -1.35 9.09
CA GLY A 506 27.69 -0.98 7.91
C GLY A 506 26.34 -0.29 8.20
N SER A 507 26.04 0.09 9.43
CA SER A 507 24.77 0.71 9.78
C SER A 507 24.83 2.21 10.11
N ASP A 508 26.02 2.80 10.18
CA ASP A 508 26.17 4.24 10.39
C ASP A 508 25.96 5.04 9.10
N LEU A 509 25.32 6.20 9.16
CA LEU A 509 25.00 7.06 8.03
C LEU A 509 25.64 8.45 8.21
N GLY A 510 26.33 8.93 7.17
CA GLY A 510 26.76 10.31 7.03
C GLY A 510 25.70 11.12 6.27
N ASN A 511 24.79 11.75 7.02
CA ASN A 511 23.63 12.43 6.43
C ASN A 511 23.92 13.87 6.00
N PRO A 512 23.27 14.36 4.91
CA PRO A 512 23.25 15.78 4.58
C PRO A 512 22.36 16.58 5.55
N ASP A 513 22.41 17.91 5.48
CA ASP A 513 21.35 18.74 6.02
C ASP A 513 20.09 18.60 5.14
N PHE A 514 19.12 17.83 5.60
CA PHE A 514 17.88 17.57 4.87
C PHE A 514 17.03 18.82 4.64
N ALA A 515 17.08 19.80 5.56
CA ALA A 515 16.39 21.07 5.38
C ALA A 515 17.05 21.91 4.26
N ALA A 516 18.38 21.95 4.21
CA ALA A 516 19.12 22.60 3.12
C ALA A 516 18.86 21.90 1.77
N LEU A 517 18.84 20.57 1.75
CA LEU A 517 18.52 19.78 0.57
C LEU A 517 17.10 20.09 0.05
N ALA A 518 16.10 20.14 0.92
CA ALA A 518 14.72 20.48 0.55
C ALA A 518 14.62 21.89 -0.03
N ARG A 519 15.29 22.88 0.57
CA ARG A 519 15.36 24.25 0.03
C ARG A 519 15.98 24.30 -1.36
N ALA A 520 17.00 23.48 -1.64
CA ALA A 520 17.62 23.39 -2.97
C ALA A 520 16.62 22.88 -4.04
N TYR A 521 15.63 22.06 -3.66
CA TYR A 521 14.51 21.65 -4.54
C TYR A 521 13.37 22.68 -4.59
N GLY A 522 13.45 23.80 -3.89
CA GLY A 522 12.39 24.81 -3.84
C GLY A 522 11.28 24.54 -2.80
N TRP A 523 11.46 23.57 -1.91
CA TRP A 523 10.55 23.28 -0.82
C TRP A 523 10.69 24.31 0.32
N PHE A 524 9.64 24.45 1.11
CA PHE A 524 9.77 25.11 2.41
C PHE A 524 10.49 24.18 3.40
N ALA A 525 11.49 24.69 4.10
CA ALA A 525 12.09 24.00 5.23
C ALA A 525 12.66 25.03 6.21
N GLY A 526 12.29 24.88 7.48
CA GLY A 526 12.82 25.67 8.60
C GLY A 526 14.15 25.12 9.12
N GLU A 527 14.51 25.51 10.31
CA GLU A 527 15.67 24.98 11.03
C GLU A 527 15.42 23.53 11.47
N ARG A 528 16.51 22.79 11.69
CA ARG A 528 16.48 21.42 12.22
C ARG A 528 15.89 21.39 13.62
N VAL A 529 14.91 20.53 13.85
CA VAL A 529 14.22 20.37 15.12
C VAL A 529 14.86 19.22 15.93
N SER A 530 15.27 19.50 17.16
CA SER A 530 15.91 18.52 18.06
C SER A 530 15.21 18.38 19.43
N THR A 531 14.11 19.08 19.64
CA THR A 531 13.33 19.04 20.89
C THR A 531 11.83 18.91 20.60
N THR A 532 11.10 18.30 21.51
CA THR A 532 9.64 18.17 21.42
C THR A 532 8.94 19.52 21.31
N GLY A 533 9.38 20.51 22.11
CA GLY A 533 8.80 21.86 22.08
C GLY A 533 9.05 22.64 20.79
N GLY A 534 10.11 22.32 20.05
CA GLY A 534 10.41 22.93 18.74
C GLY A 534 9.56 22.37 17.59
N PHE A 535 8.89 21.21 17.78
CA PHE A 535 8.19 20.55 16.69
C PHE A 535 6.88 21.25 16.31
N GLU A 536 6.04 21.64 17.26
CA GLU A 536 4.74 22.25 16.95
C GLU A 536 4.86 23.56 16.15
N PRO A 537 5.76 24.50 16.49
CA PRO A 537 5.99 25.68 15.66
C PRO A 537 6.46 25.34 14.24
N ALA A 538 7.35 24.35 14.09
CA ALA A 538 7.84 23.90 12.79
C ALA A 538 6.71 23.26 11.94
N LEU A 539 5.86 22.46 12.56
CA LEU A 539 4.69 21.85 11.88
C LEU A 539 3.71 22.93 11.40
N LYS A 540 3.36 23.91 12.24
CA LYS A 540 2.47 25.01 11.87
C LYS A 540 3.03 25.82 10.70
N ALA A 541 4.33 26.11 10.71
CA ALA A 541 5.00 26.81 9.61
C ALA A 541 4.98 25.99 8.32
N ALA A 542 5.22 24.67 8.40
CA ALA A 542 5.17 23.76 7.27
C ALA A 542 3.77 23.64 6.67
N LEU A 543 2.73 23.48 7.49
CA LEU A 543 1.34 23.41 7.05
C LEU A 543 0.85 24.72 6.42
N GLY A 544 1.34 25.87 6.90
CA GLY A 544 0.99 27.20 6.38
C GLY A 544 1.83 27.66 5.19
N ALA A 545 2.80 26.87 4.72
CA ALA A 545 3.78 27.33 3.72
C ALA A 545 3.21 27.56 2.30
N GLY A 546 2.00 27.04 1.97
CA GLY A 546 1.39 27.14 0.65
C GLY A 546 2.12 26.40 -0.46
N ARG A 547 3.13 25.60 -0.13
CA ARG A 547 3.94 24.76 -1.02
C ARG A 547 4.45 23.55 -0.25
N PRO A 548 5.00 22.51 -0.93
CA PRO A 548 5.54 21.35 -0.23
C PRO A 548 6.56 21.73 0.81
N ALA A 549 6.53 21.07 1.96
CA ALA A 549 7.39 21.40 3.10
C ALA A 549 8.13 20.16 3.63
N LEU A 550 9.33 20.38 4.18
CA LEU A 550 10.11 19.35 4.86
C LEU A 550 10.47 19.81 6.27
N ILE A 551 10.31 18.91 7.23
CA ILE A 551 10.76 19.08 8.62
C ILE A 551 11.88 18.06 8.88
N HIS A 552 13.06 18.56 9.24
CA HIS A 552 14.20 17.73 9.63
C HIS A 552 14.19 17.54 11.14
N LEU A 553 13.85 16.33 11.63
CA LEU A 553 13.89 15.96 13.04
C LEU A 553 15.20 15.24 13.35
N LYS A 554 15.98 15.75 14.31
CA LYS A 554 17.16 15.07 14.81
C LYS A 554 16.82 14.24 16.04
N LEU A 555 16.88 12.92 15.90
CA LEU A 555 16.60 11.95 16.96
C LEU A 555 17.90 11.34 17.49
N ASP A 556 17.97 11.06 18.79
CA ASP A 556 19.06 10.29 19.37
C ASP A 556 19.02 8.84 18.83
N ALA A 557 20.17 8.34 18.37
CA ALA A 557 20.28 6.98 17.84
C ALA A 557 19.91 5.89 18.86
N ASP A 558 20.05 6.15 20.16
CA ASP A 558 19.64 5.22 21.22
C ASP A 558 18.12 5.03 21.28
N VAL A 559 17.34 6.04 20.87
CA VAL A 559 15.85 5.99 20.82
C VAL A 559 15.41 5.22 19.60
N ILE A 560 15.38 3.90 19.67
CA ILE A 560 15.24 3.02 18.50
C ILE A 560 13.81 2.54 18.23
N THR A 561 12.99 2.41 19.26
CA THR A 561 11.56 2.08 19.13
C THR A 561 10.74 2.81 20.18
N SER A 562 9.41 2.80 20.03
CA SER A 562 8.49 3.36 21.03
C SER A 562 8.44 2.58 22.37
N ARG A 563 9.25 1.53 22.54
CA ARG A 563 9.23 0.64 23.72
C ARG A 563 10.60 0.42 24.36
N THR A 564 11.69 0.55 23.60
CA THR A 564 13.04 0.20 24.09
C THR A 564 14.12 1.03 23.41
N THR A 565 15.32 1.05 23.98
CA THR A 565 16.51 1.72 23.45
C THR A 565 17.56 0.71 23.01
N LEU A 566 18.52 1.14 22.18
CA LEU A 566 19.66 0.29 21.77
C LEU A 566 20.47 -0.16 22.99
N THR A 567 20.70 0.75 23.95
CA THR A 567 21.40 0.43 25.20
C THR A 567 20.71 -0.69 25.97
N ARG A 568 19.39 -0.67 26.13
CA ARG A 568 18.63 -1.72 26.81
C ARG A 568 18.69 -3.05 26.04
N ILE A 569 18.61 -3.01 24.71
CA ILE A 569 18.72 -4.22 23.87
C ILE A 569 20.08 -4.87 24.05
N ARG A 570 21.17 -4.08 23.98
CA ARG A 570 22.55 -4.56 24.19
C ARG A 570 22.74 -5.17 25.59
N GLN A 571 22.22 -4.50 26.63
CA GLN A 571 22.31 -5.00 28.00
C GLN A 571 21.57 -6.35 28.17
N ALA A 572 20.36 -6.46 27.60
CA ALA A 572 19.58 -7.70 27.65
C ALA A 572 20.29 -8.85 26.91
N ALA A 573 20.90 -8.59 25.76
CA ALA A 573 21.66 -9.59 25.00
C ALA A 573 22.95 -10.01 25.72
N GLY A 574 23.67 -9.07 26.38
CA GLY A 574 24.88 -9.36 27.16
C GLY A 574 24.62 -10.08 28.47
N ALA A 575 23.41 -9.99 29.04
CA ALA A 575 23.03 -10.71 30.26
C ALA A 575 22.60 -12.17 30.00
N GLY A 576 22.36 -12.55 28.73
CA GLY A 576 21.97 -13.89 28.29
C GLY A 576 23.12 -14.70 27.68
N ALA A 577 24.30 -14.10 27.52
CA ALA A 577 25.55 -14.76 27.08
C ALA A 577 26.44 -15.09 28.28
#